data_27d8c85373d1e8bd877d0eac8b3ee684
#
_entry.id   27d8c85373d1e8bd877d0eac8b3ee684
#
_cell.length_a   1.000
_cell.length_b   1.000
_cell.length_c   1.000
_cell.angle_alpha   90.00
_cell.angle_beta   90.00
_cell.angle_gamma   90.00
#
_symmetry.space_group_name_H-M   'P 1'
#
loop_
_entity.id
_entity.type
_entity.pdbx_description
1 polymer ?
#
loop_
_entity_poly.entity_id
_entity_poly.type
_entity_poly.pdbx_seq_one_letter_code
_entity_poly.pdbx_strand_id
1 'polypeptide(L)'
;MNDERLDKIFVRIRRTWPQFFARHGNLTPIQRAAIPKILRGANTLIISATASGKTEAAIVPLIERHLLKKQTPSQRKSLCLLIICPTRALTRDLYERLLTPLTELGVVLAMKTGDTAGISFKSPPAVLITTPESTDSLLTRAPRIFTQLQAIVLDEIHLFDNSPRGDHLLCLLQRIEHI
;
A
#
# COMPACT_ATOMS: atom_id res chain seq x y z
N MET A 1 11.77 27.82 9.29
CA MET A 1 10.70 27.49 8.31
C MET A 1 10.54 26.00 7.99
N ASN A 2 11.48 25.13 8.39
CA ASN A 2 11.39 23.66 8.17
C ASN A 2 10.66 22.89 9.29
N ASP A 3 10.74 23.34 10.53
CA ASP A 3 10.20 22.66 11.72
C ASP A 3 8.67 22.65 11.76
N GLU A 4 8.05 23.76 11.50
CA GLU A 4 6.56 23.89 11.53
C GLU A 4 5.82 23.01 10.50
N ARG A 5 6.47 22.69 9.37
CA ARG A 5 5.93 21.75 8.38
C ARG A 5 6.10 20.30 8.84
N LEU A 6 7.17 19.96 9.53
CA LEU A 6 7.39 18.63 10.08
C LEU A 6 6.38 18.33 11.18
N ASP A 7 6.13 19.27 12.08
CA ASP A 7 5.12 19.13 13.15
C ASP A 7 3.73 18.85 12.58
N LYS A 8 3.36 19.56 11.49
CA LYS A 8 2.08 19.33 10.79
C LYS A 8 1.98 17.94 10.17
N ILE A 9 3.08 17.38 9.65
CA ILE A 9 3.09 16.02 9.11
C ILE A 9 3.02 15.00 10.25
N PHE A 10 3.85 15.17 11.29
CA PHE A 10 3.90 14.31 12.46
C PHE A 10 2.51 14.13 13.11
N VAL A 11 1.80 15.22 13.37
CA VAL A 11 0.45 15.19 13.94
C VAL A 11 -0.52 14.36 13.08
N ARG A 12 -0.34 14.37 11.76
CA ARG A 12 -1.23 13.67 10.81
C ARG A 12 -0.92 12.20 10.63
N ILE A 13 0.31 11.75 10.95
CA ILE A 13 0.75 10.34 10.87
C ILE A 13 1.18 9.80 12.24
N ARG A 14 0.67 10.39 13.32
CA ARG A 14 1.12 10.11 14.69
C ARG A 14 0.96 8.64 15.11
N ARG A 15 -0.02 7.92 14.54
CA ARG A 15 -0.27 6.52 14.88
C ARG A 15 0.71 5.57 14.20
N THR A 16 1.12 5.91 12.99
CA THR A 16 2.08 5.13 12.21
C THR A 16 3.54 5.53 12.47
N TRP A 17 3.76 6.72 13.05
CA TRP A 17 5.09 7.24 13.31
C TRP A 17 5.99 6.30 14.13
N PRO A 18 5.54 5.73 15.26
CA PRO A 18 6.40 4.86 16.08
C PRO A 18 6.95 3.67 15.31
N GLN A 19 6.14 3.03 14.49
CA GLN A 19 6.49 1.81 13.77
C GLN A 19 7.38 2.06 12.54
N PHE A 20 7.23 3.22 11.90
CA PHE A 20 7.90 3.46 10.62
C PHE A 20 9.06 4.47 10.69
N PHE A 21 8.96 5.47 11.55
CA PHE A 21 9.89 6.61 11.51
C PHE A 21 10.64 6.87 12.82
N ALA A 22 10.16 6.41 13.96
CA ALA A 22 10.77 6.73 15.27
C ALA A 22 12.26 6.38 15.34
N ARG A 23 12.65 5.24 14.76
CA ARG A 23 14.07 4.80 14.73
C ARG A 23 14.99 5.73 13.93
N HIS A 24 14.43 6.52 13.02
CA HIS A 24 15.18 7.44 12.16
C HIS A 24 15.13 8.88 12.68
N GLY A 25 14.21 9.18 13.59
CA GLY A 25 14.02 10.50 14.19
C GLY A 25 13.57 11.60 13.22
N ASN A 26 13.60 11.35 11.90
CA ASN A 26 13.28 12.35 10.88
C ASN A 26 12.75 11.73 9.59
N LEU A 27 12.09 12.56 8.78
CA LEU A 27 11.60 12.17 7.45
C LEU A 27 12.66 12.53 6.38
N THR A 28 12.79 11.66 5.38
CA THR A 28 13.59 11.95 4.18
C THR A 28 12.94 13.06 3.33
N PRO A 29 13.67 13.71 2.42
CA PRO A 29 13.10 14.74 1.56
C PRO A 29 11.90 14.25 0.75
N ILE A 30 11.94 13.01 0.23
CA ILE A 30 10.85 12.45 -0.55
C ILE A 30 9.60 12.17 0.31
N GLN A 31 9.79 11.73 1.56
CA GLN A 31 8.71 11.51 2.51
C GLN A 31 8.01 12.83 2.87
N ARG A 32 8.79 13.89 3.13
CA ARG A 32 8.23 15.25 3.39
C ARG A 32 7.43 15.78 2.22
N ALA A 33 7.83 15.47 0.98
CA ALA A 33 7.15 15.92 -0.22
C ALA A 33 5.88 15.12 -0.54
N ALA A 34 5.92 13.79 -0.40
CA ALA A 34 4.86 12.88 -0.83
C ALA A 34 3.75 12.72 0.22
N ILE A 35 4.10 12.51 1.50
CA ILE A 35 3.14 12.22 2.58
C ILE A 35 1.99 13.24 2.63
N PRO A 36 2.22 14.56 2.62
CA PRO A 36 1.13 15.53 2.68
C PRO A 36 0.17 15.48 1.49
N LYS A 37 0.67 15.12 0.30
CA LYS A 37 -0.15 15.00 -0.93
C LYS A 37 -1.08 13.80 -0.83
N ILE A 38 -0.54 12.64 -0.45
CA ILE A 38 -1.29 11.40 -0.30
C ILE A 38 -2.33 11.51 0.84
N LEU A 39 -1.98 12.15 1.94
CA LEU A 39 -2.92 12.43 3.05
C LEU A 39 -4.11 13.31 2.62
N ARG A 40 -3.95 14.14 1.59
CA ARG A 40 -5.06 14.91 0.98
C ARG A 40 -5.85 14.11 -0.06
N GLY A 41 -5.38 12.91 -0.45
CA GLY A 41 -6.03 12.06 -1.44
C GLY A 41 -5.59 12.28 -2.87
N ALA A 42 -4.48 12.96 -3.09
CA ALA A 42 -3.96 13.15 -4.43
C ALA A 42 -3.31 11.87 -4.95
N ASN A 43 -3.64 11.48 -6.17
CA ASN A 43 -2.87 10.50 -6.92
C ASN A 43 -1.44 11.02 -7.08
N THR A 44 -0.46 10.22 -6.70
CA THR A 44 0.92 10.70 -6.55
C THR A 44 1.91 9.73 -7.18
N LEU A 45 2.70 10.22 -8.12
CA LEU A 45 3.87 9.52 -8.63
C LEU A 45 5.09 9.94 -7.80
N ILE A 46 5.84 8.96 -7.28
CA ILE A 46 7.03 9.16 -6.45
C ILE A 46 8.27 8.70 -7.24
N ILE A 47 9.12 9.66 -7.60
CA ILE A 47 10.37 9.40 -8.31
C ILE A 47 11.53 9.83 -7.43
N SER A 48 12.38 8.89 -7.04
CA SER A 48 13.62 9.17 -6.30
C SER A 48 14.56 7.95 -6.33
N ALA A 49 15.79 8.13 -5.89
CA ALA A 49 16.78 7.06 -5.81
C ALA A 49 16.30 5.86 -4.97
N THR A 50 16.91 4.69 -5.16
CA THR A 50 16.72 3.52 -4.29
C THR A 50 17.06 3.86 -2.84
N ALA A 51 16.46 3.16 -1.89
CA ALA A 51 16.66 3.36 -0.45
C ALA A 51 16.34 4.78 0.07
N SER A 52 15.65 5.63 -0.68
CA SER A 52 15.25 6.98 -0.25
C SER A 52 14.02 7.02 0.67
N GLY A 53 13.36 5.87 0.90
CA GLY A 53 12.13 5.77 1.70
C GLY A 53 10.85 6.00 0.89
N LYS A 54 10.84 5.69 -0.42
CA LYS A 54 9.65 5.76 -1.30
C LYS A 54 8.48 4.93 -0.79
N THR A 55 8.77 3.71 -0.40
CA THR A 55 7.76 2.74 0.06
C THR A 55 7.00 3.26 1.27
N GLU A 56 7.71 3.72 2.29
CA GLU A 56 7.12 4.32 3.49
C GLU A 56 6.39 5.64 3.14
N ALA A 57 6.95 6.43 2.21
CA ALA A 57 6.31 7.67 1.75
C ALA A 57 4.94 7.42 1.09
N ALA A 58 4.77 6.29 0.39
CA ALA A 58 3.52 5.90 -0.24
C ALA A 58 2.54 5.23 0.74
N ILE A 59 3.01 4.22 1.48
CA ILE A 59 2.16 3.30 2.24
C ILE A 59 1.68 3.92 3.57
N VAL A 60 2.57 4.58 4.31
CA VAL A 60 2.27 5.11 5.65
C VAL A 60 1.08 6.07 5.66
N PRO A 61 1.00 7.09 4.79
CA PRO A 61 -0.13 8.00 4.76
C PRO A 61 -1.46 7.31 4.37
N LEU A 62 -1.42 6.26 3.55
CA LEU A 62 -2.60 5.47 3.18
C LEU A 62 -3.11 4.65 4.37
N ILE A 63 -2.21 3.99 5.12
CA ILE A 63 -2.56 3.28 6.35
C ILE A 63 -3.18 4.24 7.37
N GLU A 64 -2.54 5.37 7.63
CA GLU A 64 -3.05 6.38 8.57
C GLU A 64 -4.45 6.87 8.17
N ARG A 65 -4.65 7.14 6.87
CA ARG A 65 -5.88 7.73 6.35
C ARG A 65 -7.03 6.74 6.31
N HIS A 66 -6.79 5.52 5.81
CA HIS A 66 -7.86 4.58 5.47
C HIS A 66 -8.04 3.46 6.48
N LEU A 67 -6.98 3.07 7.20
CA LEU A 67 -7.02 1.93 8.11
C LEU A 67 -7.10 2.34 9.58
N LEU A 68 -6.49 3.44 9.98
CA LEU A 68 -6.44 3.84 11.38
C LEU A 68 -7.46 4.93 11.77
N LYS A 69 -7.83 5.83 10.84
CA LYS A 69 -8.75 6.95 11.16
C LYS A 69 -10.24 6.60 11.12
N LYS A 70 -10.64 5.59 10.36
CA LYS A 70 -12.05 5.28 10.08
C LYS A 70 -12.35 3.80 10.29
N GLN A 71 -12.18 3.25 11.47
CA GLN A 71 -12.52 1.85 11.63
C GLN A 71 -13.88 1.65 12.30
N THR A 72 -14.92 1.37 11.49
CA THR A 72 -16.03 0.55 11.93
C THR A 72 -15.61 -0.94 11.95
N PRO A 73 -16.20 -1.78 12.82
CA PRO A 73 -15.87 -3.21 12.88
C PRO A 73 -15.98 -3.95 11.54
N SER A 74 -16.87 -3.51 10.64
CA SER A 74 -17.05 -4.08 9.29
C SER A 74 -15.89 -3.73 8.34
N GLN A 75 -15.27 -2.57 8.48
CA GLN A 75 -14.14 -2.14 7.65
C GLN A 75 -12.82 -2.85 7.98
N ARG A 76 -12.71 -3.40 9.20
CA ARG A 76 -11.54 -4.20 9.61
C ARG A 76 -11.42 -5.55 8.89
N LYS A 77 -12.50 -6.00 8.25
CA LYS A 77 -12.57 -7.29 7.54
C LYS A 77 -12.72 -7.11 6.02
N SER A 78 -12.23 -6.01 5.46
CA SER A 78 -12.29 -5.73 4.04
C SER A 78 -10.91 -5.31 3.51
N LEU A 79 -10.65 -5.63 2.25
CA LEU A 79 -9.45 -5.17 1.55
C LEU A 79 -9.56 -3.67 1.30
N CYS A 80 -8.70 -2.90 1.95
CA CYS A 80 -8.64 -1.44 1.83
C CYS A 80 -7.45 -0.95 1.01
N LEU A 81 -6.32 -1.64 1.08
CA LEU A 81 -5.09 -1.27 0.39
C LEU A 81 -4.53 -2.46 -0.40
N LEU A 82 -4.39 -2.27 -1.70
CA LEU A 82 -3.76 -3.22 -2.60
C LEU A 82 -2.38 -2.70 -3.00
N ILE A 83 -1.35 -3.53 -2.85
CA ILE A 83 0.02 -3.21 -3.28
C ILE A 83 0.42 -4.21 -4.35
N ILE A 84 0.71 -3.73 -5.55
CA ILE A 84 1.09 -4.56 -6.69
C ILE A 84 2.59 -4.38 -6.95
N CYS A 85 3.33 -5.47 -6.80
CA CYS A 85 4.77 -5.56 -7.07
C CYS A 85 5.02 -6.31 -8.38
N PRO A 86 6.07 -5.95 -9.15
CA PRO A 86 6.33 -6.59 -10.44
C PRO A 86 6.84 -8.03 -10.31
N THR A 87 7.42 -8.43 -9.19
CA THR A 87 7.97 -9.77 -9.03
C THR A 87 7.59 -10.41 -7.69
N ARG A 88 7.62 -11.74 -7.63
CA ARG A 88 7.40 -12.50 -6.39
C ARG A 88 8.43 -12.18 -5.32
N ALA A 89 9.70 -11.96 -5.73
CA ALA A 89 10.78 -11.63 -4.82
C ALA A 89 10.52 -10.27 -4.13
N LEU A 90 10.17 -9.23 -4.89
CA LEU A 90 9.81 -7.92 -4.35
C LEU A 90 8.55 -7.97 -3.47
N THR A 91 7.55 -8.79 -3.85
CA THR A 91 6.35 -9.03 -3.05
C THR A 91 6.70 -9.60 -1.68
N ARG A 92 7.62 -10.58 -1.62
CA ARG A 92 8.07 -11.22 -0.37
C ARG A 92 8.89 -10.26 0.49
N ASP A 93 9.87 -9.57 -0.10
CA ASP A 93 10.69 -8.58 0.61
C ASP A 93 9.81 -7.50 1.26
N LEU A 94 8.88 -6.95 0.48
CA LEU A 94 7.96 -5.94 0.99
C LEU A 94 7.05 -6.49 2.09
N TYR A 95 6.55 -7.71 1.94
CA TYR A 95 5.73 -8.37 2.96
C TYR A 95 6.48 -8.52 4.28
N GLU A 96 7.71 -9.03 4.24
CA GLU A 96 8.55 -9.22 5.43
C GLU A 96 8.85 -7.89 6.13
N ARG A 97 9.14 -6.83 5.36
CA ARG A 97 9.39 -5.48 5.88
C ARG A 97 8.16 -4.86 6.56
N LEU A 98 6.97 -5.11 6.04
CA LEU A 98 5.74 -4.51 6.54
C LEU A 98 5.04 -5.36 7.62
N LEU A 99 5.39 -6.63 7.77
CA LEU A 99 4.70 -7.57 8.66
C LEU A 99 4.70 -7.09 10.12
N THR A 100 5.86 -6.82 10.69
CA THR A 100 5.98 -6.38 12.07
C THR A 100 5.28 -5.04 12.32
N PRO A 101 5.58 -3.95 11.57
CA PRO A 101 4.95 -2.66 11.84
C PRO A 101 3.42 -2.69 11.67
N LEU A 102 2.89 -3.45 10.72
CA LEU A 102 1.44 -3.55 10.53
C LEU A 102 0.76 -4.40 11.62
N THR A 103 1.42 -5.48 12.06
CA THR A 103 0.94 -6.31 13.18
C THR A 103 0.84 -5.48 14.47
N GLU A 104 1.84 -4.67 14.78
CA GLU A 104 1.83 -3.76 15.93
C GLU A 104 0.71 -2.71 15.86
N LEU A 105 0.33 -2.30 14.65
CA LEU A 105 -0.81 -1.41 14.42
C LEU A 105 -2.17 -2.13 14.42
N GLY A 106 -2.19 -3.46 14.57
CA GLY A 106 -3.41 -4.26 14.50
C GLY A 106 -4.01 -4.34 13.10
N VAL A 107 -3.20 -4.12 12.05
CA VAL A 107 -3.60 -4.16 10.64
C VAL A 107 -3.27 -5.52 10.05
N VAL A 108 -4.27 -6.22 9.52
CA VAL A 108 -4.09 -7.54 8.90
C VAL A 108 -3.46 -7.38 7.53
N LEU A 109 -2.24 -7.90 7.41
CA LEU A 109 -1.47 -7.96 6.17
C LEU A 109 -1.47 -9.38 5.62
N ALA A 110 -1.62 -9.54 4.31
CA ALA A 110 -1.38 -10.80 3.63
C ALA A 110 -0.60 -10.58 2.33
N MET A 111 0.02 -11.65 1.86
CA MET A 111 0.68 -11.73 0.56
C MET A 111 -0.01 -12.81 -0.28
N LYS A 112 -0.21 -12.52 -1.57
CA LYS A 112 -0.70 -13.49 -2.55
C LYS A 112 0.15 -13.47 -3.81
N THR A 113 0.79 -14.61 -4.08
CA THR A 113 1.52 -14.91 -5.33
C THR A 113 1.06 -16.26 -5.86
N GLY A 114 1.53 -16.66 -7.03
CA GLY A 114 1.19 -17.97 -7.60
C GLY A 114 1.51 -19.15 -6.66
N ASP A 115 2.55 -19.02 -5.84
CA ASP A 115 3.07 -20.09 -4.98
C ASP A 115 2.56 -20.04 -3.55
N THR A 116 1.80 -19.00 -3.16
CA THR A 116 1.30 -18.86 -1.80
C THR A 116 -0.08 -19.48 -1.64
N ALA A 117 -0.40 -19.91 -0.42
CA ALA A 117 -1.74 -20.34 -0.05
C ALA A 117 -2.79 -19.25 -0.37
N GLY A 118 -4.05 -19.65 -0.55
CA GLY A 118 -5.14 -18.73 -0.80
C GLY A 118 -5.37 -17.78 0.38
N ILE A 119 -5.90 -16.59 0.10
CA ILE A 119 -6.44 -15.70 1.12
C ILE A 119 -7.89 -16.05 1.43
N SER A 120 -8.35 -15.75 2.63
CA SER A 120 -9.75 -15.91 2.98
C SER A 120 -10.61 -14.85 2.30
N PHE A 121 -11.54 -15.25 1.44
CA PHE A 121 -12.50 -14.33 0.81
C PHE A 121 -13.62 -13.88 1.75
N LYS A 122 -13.90 -14.66 2.81
CA LYS A 122 -14.89 -14.30 3.84
C LYS A 122 -14.37 -13.26 4.82
N SER A 123 -13.05 -13.23 5.01
CA SER A 123 -12.37 -12.27 5.88
C SER A 123 -11.05 -11.84 5.19
N PRO A 124 -11.13 -11.00 4.16
CA PRO A 124 -9.95 -10.56 3.43
C PRO A 124 -9.05 -9.73 4.32
N PRO A 125 -7.73 -9.70 4.04
CA PRO A 125 -6.79 -8.84 4.75
C PRO A 125 -7.10 -7.37 4.46
N ALA A 126 -6.76 -6.49 5.39
CA ALA A 126 -6.90 -5.04 5.20
C ALA A 126 -5.88 -4.50 4.17
N VAL A 127 -4.69 -5.11 4.15
CA VAL A 127 -3.61 -4.83 3.19
C VAL A 127 -3.22 -6.12 2.48
N LEU A 128 -3.20 -6.08 1.16
CA LEU A 128 -2.76 -7.20 0.33
C LEU A 128 -1.60 -6.78 -0.55
N ILE A 129 -0.49 -7.53 -0.49
CA ILE A 129 0.64 -7.40 -1.40
C ILE A 129 0.57 -8.55 -2.41
N THR A 130 0.69 -8.24 -3.69
CA THR A 130 0.47 -9.22 -4.74
C THR A 130 1.22 -8.88 -6.04
N THR A 131 1.09 -9.73 -7.06
CA THR A 131 1.58 -9.48 -8.44
C THR A 131 0.40 -9.26 -9.38
N PRO A 132 0.61 -8.70 -10.60
CA PRO A 132 -0.47 -8.53 -11.58
C PRO A 132 -1.23 -9.83 -11.87
N GLU A 133 -0.51 -10.93 -12.08
CA GLU A 133 -1.09 -12.24 -12.41
C GLU A 133 -1.97 -12.78 -11.27
N SER A 134 -1.54 -12.57 -10.05
CA SER A 134 -2.33 -12.96 -8.86
C SER A 134 -3.52 -12.04 -8.65
N THR A 135 -3.41 -10.75 -8.98
CA THR A 135 -4.53 -9.79 -8.97
C THR A 135 -5.60 -10.22 -9.97
N ASP A 136 -5.22 -10.62 -11.19
CA ASP A 136 -6.16 -11.11 -12.20
C ASP A 136 -6.91 -12.35 -11.73
N SER A 137 -6.19 -13.32 -11.17
CA SER A 137 -6.81 -14.50 -10.57
C SER A 137 -7.83 -14.17 -9.47
N LEU A 138 -7.52 -13.17 -8.63
CA LEU A 138 -8.41 -12.72 -7.57
C LEU A 138 -9.64 -11.98 -8.13
N LEU A 139 -9.47 -11.12 -9.14
CA LEU A 139 -10.56 -10.43 -9.82
C LEU A 139 -11.53 -11.39 -10.49
N THR A 140 -11.01 -12.51 -11.00
CA THR A 140 -11.84 -13.55 -11.63
C THR A 140 -12.60 -14.39 -10.59
N ARG A 141 -11.93 -14.78 -9.49
CA ARG A 141 -12.49 -15.72 -8.50
C ARG A 141 -13.33 -15.05 -7.42
N ALA A 142 -12.98 -13.83 -7.04
CA ALA A 142 -13.57 -13.15 -5.89
C ALA A 142 -13.60 -11.62 -6.07
N PRO A 143 -14.23 -11.07 -7.13
CA PRO A 143 -14.24 -9.63 -7.40
C PRO A 143 -14.77 -8.81 -6.22
N ARG A 144 -15.67 -9.38 -5.44
CA ARG A 144 -16.27 -8.70 -4.28
C ARG A 144 -15.30 -8.28 -3.19
N ILE A 145 -14.08 -8.85 -3.12
CA ILE A 145 -13.09 -8.39 -2.12
C ILE A 145 -12.58 -6.98 -2.42
N PHE A 146 -12.70 -6.50 -3.66
CA PHE A 146 -12.23 -5.19 -4.10
C PHE A 146 -13.25 -4.06 -3.89
N THR A 147 -14.52 -4.36 -3.56
CA THR A 147 -15.59 -3.35 -3.42
C THR A 147 -15.33 -2.29 -2.34
N GLN A 148 -14.47 -2.57 -1.37
CA GLN A 148 -14.09 -1.63 -0.31
C GLN A 148 -12.66 -1.09 -0.47
N LEU A 149 -12.05 -1.31 -1.63
CA LEU A 149 -10.70 -0.85 -1.90
C LEU A 149 -10.64 0.68 -1.90
N GLN A 150 -9.70 1.23 -1.16
CA GLN A 150 -9.54 2.69 -0.98
C GLN A 150 -8.32 3.23 -1.71
N ALA A 151 -7.31 2.40 -1.92
CA ALA A 151 -6.10 2.80 -2.62
C ALA A 151 -5.36 1.62 -3.23
N ILE A 152 -4.64 1.90 -4.30
CA ILE A 152 -3.69 0.98 -4.94
C ILE A 152 -2.32 1.63 -4.93
N VAL A 153 -1.31 0.85 -4.58
CA VAL A 153 0.11 1.23 -4.71
C VAL A 153 0.74 0.33 -5.77
N LEU A 154 1.34 0.93 -6.77
CA LEU A 154 2.16 0.25 -7.76
C LEU A 154 3.62 0.43 -7.38
N ASP A 155 4.27 -0.62 -6.93
CA ASP A 155 5.69 -0.58 -6.57
C ASP A 155 6.55 -0.83 -7.83
N GLU A 156 7.70 -0.15 -7.90
CA GLU A 156 8.67 -0.23 -8.99
C GLU A 156 8.01 -0.16 -10.38
N ILE A 157 7.14 0.82 -10.58
CA ILE A 157 6.30 0.98 -11.78
C ILE A 157 7.10 0.99 -13.10
N HIS A 158 8.38 1.41 -13.04
CA HIS A 158 9.27 1.42 -14.22
C HIS A 158 9.55 0.01 -14.78
N LEU A 159 9.37 -1.06 -13.99
CA LEU A 159 9.50 -2.44 -14.46
C LEU A 159 8.30 -2.94 -15.25
N PHE A 160 7.24 -2.15 -15.31
CA PHE A 160 6.06 -2.41 -16.15
C PHE A 160 6.09 -1.63 -17.47
N ASP A 161 6.96 -0.61 -17.56
CA ASP A 161 6.99 0.29 -18.71
C ASP A 161 7.32 -0.46 -20.01
N ASN A 162 6.63 -0.10 -21.09
CA ASN A 162 6.78 -0.68 -22.42
C ASN A 162 6.79 -2.22 -22.46
N SER A 163 5.97 -2.86 -21.66
CA SER A 163 5.91 -4.32 -21.57
C SER A 163 4.47 -4.86 -21.64
N PRO A 164 4.26 -6.08 -22.17
CA PRO A 164 2.93 -6.73 -22.14
C PRO A 164 2.35 -6.86 -20.74
N ARG A 165 3.20 -6.93 -19.70
CA ARG A 165 2.77 -6.95 -18.30
C ARG A 165 2.26 -5.58 -17.85
N GLY A 166 2.80 -4.49 -18.41
CA GLY A 166 2.30 -3.15 -18.18
C GLY A 166 0.91 -2.95 -18.78
N ASP A 167 0.70 -3.41 -20.01
CA ASP A 167 -0.61 -3.39 -20.66
C ASP A 167 -1.64 -4.21 -19.87
N HIS A 168 -1.24 -5.41 -19.43
CA HIS A 168 -2.06 -6.25 -18.56
C HIS A 168 -2.41 -5.53 -17.24
N LEU A 169 -1.43 -4.89 -16.60
CA LEU A 169 -1.66 -4.12 -15.37
C LEU A 169 -2.68 -3.00 -15.58
N LEU A 170 -2.59 -2.25 -16.69
CA LEU A 170 -3.56 -1.20 -17.03
C LEU A 170 -4.99 -1.76 -17.16
N CYS A 171 -5.15 -2.90 -17.85
CA CYS A 171 -6.43 -3.58 -17.96
C CYS A 171 -6.97 -4.01 -16.57
N LEU A 172 -6.11 -4.49 -15.68
CA LEU A 172 -6.50 -4.86 -14.31
C LEU A 172 -6.98 -3.66 -13.51
N LEU A 173 -6.27 -2.53 -13.60
CA LEU A 173 -6.66 -1.30 -12.91
C LEU A 173 -8.02 -0.80 -13.38
N GLN A 174 -8.28 -0.79 -14.69
CA GLN A 174 -9.58 -0.45 -15.25
C GLN A 174 -10.69 -1.39 -14.75
N ARG A 175 -10.45 -2.70 -14.72
CA ARG A 175 -11.41 -3.67 -14.17
C ARG A 175 -11.73 -3.44 -12.69
N ILE A 176 -10.73 -3.06 -11.90
CA ILE A 176 -10.94 -2.73 -10.48
C ILE A 176 -11.79 -1.46 -10.34
N GLU A 177 -11.59 -0.48 -11.19
CA GLU A 177 -12.30 0.80 -11.17
C GLU A 177 -13.82 0.63 -11.45
N HIS A 178 -14.19 -0.44 -12.12
CA HIS A 178 -15.59 -0.77 -12.46
C HIS A 178 -16.29 -1.68 -11.43
N ILE A 179 -15.65 -2.03 -10.30
CA ILE A 179 -16.23 -2.81 -9.21
C ILE A 179 -16.79 -1.89 -8.11
#